data_8d65001028ff398c64c073b296153d86
#
_entry.id   8d65001028ff398c64c073b296153d86
#
_cell.length_a   1.000
_cell.length_b   1.000
_cell.length_c   1.000
_cell.angle_alpha   90.00
_cell.angle_beta   90.00
_cell.angle_gamma   90.00
#
_symmetry.space_group_name_H-M   'P 1'
#
loop_
_entity.id
_entity.type
_entity.pdbx_description
1 polymer ?
#
loop_
_entity_poly.entity_id
_entity_poly.type
_entity_poly.pdbx_seq_one_letter_code
_entity_poly.pdbx_strand_id
1 'polypeptide(L)'
;MAQTILEEKKKSRLMTEGSIWKSILLFSVPLILGNMLQQLYNTADSIIVGNFVGSNALAAVGSSGSPIFLLIGFSQGIAVGAGVVVSQFLGAKDREGAHIAVHTSLALSAILGAILTVCGVAVSRALLTAMNTPAEVLEDAVLYMRLYFGGVLFSVVYNMAAGILNAAGNSKRSLLYLGAASITNIVLDLVLIAGCKMGVAGAAIATDISQLVSCVLSLRFLMRVEDDYRVTAKEVRVHKKMAVRIIKVGLPTGIQNMVISLSNVLVQVSVNGYGAAAMAGFAAYMKVDGFNILPVLSFGMAATTFVGQNFGAGKIDRVKKGTFVTLGMCIVYTILTGILLLAFQDPIMHLFTGDETVVAYGKICMLYFCPFYWMLGILQGLAGTVRGTGKSVPPMGVLLISLCLFRIAWIQFALPLFAGIEGVLLVYPVSWAVGAVLMVLYAWKGKWMQLPEAIS
;
A
#
# COMPACT_ATOMS: atom_id res chain seq x y z
N MET A 1 23.60 -26.19 24.49
CA MET A 1 23.99 -25.79 23.12
C MET A 1 22.84 -25.97 22.11
N ALA A 2 22.21 -27.15 21.97
CA ALA A 2 21.06 -27.34 21.06
C ALA A 2 19.80 -26.55 21.47
N GLN A 3 19.49 -26.43 22.76
CA GLN A 3 18.41 -25.59 23.29
C GLN A 3 18.67 -24.11 23.04
N THR A 4 19.89 -23.61 23.21
CA THR A 4 20.29 -22.23 22.94
C THR A 4 20.17 -21.89 21.44
N ILE A 5 20.50 -22.84 20.55
CA ILE A 5 20.35 -22.69 19.08
C ILE A 5 18.86 -22.73 18.68
N LEU A 6 18.02 -23.46 19.39
CA LEU A 6 16.55 -23.50 19.19
C LEU A 6 15.87 -22.24 19.73
N GLU A 7 16.36 -21.66 20.82
CA GLU A 7 15.87 -20.39 21.36
C GLU A 7 16.28 -19.21 20.47
N GLU A 8 17.50 -19.19 19.90
CA GLU A 8 17.91 -18.18 18.91
C GLU A 8 17.08 -18.25 17.61
N LYS A 9 16.54 -19.43 17.23
CA LYS A 9 15.63 -19.56 16.09
C LYS A 9 14.22 -19.05 16.34
N LYS A 10 13.80 -18.85 17.58
CA LYS A 10 12.45 -18.41 17.96
C LYS A 10 12.28 -16.89 18.09
N LYS A 11 13.35 -16.13 18.32
CA LYS A 11 13.26 -14.66 18.43
C LYS A 11 13.17 -14.02 17.03
N SER A 12 12.29 -13.05 16.88
CA SER A 12 12.24 -12.18 15.70
C SER A 12 13.62 -11.58 15.45
N ARG A 13 14.19 -11.83 14.26
CA ARG A 13 15.50 -11.26 13.91
C ARG A 13 15.29 -9.80 13.51
N LEU A 14 15.52 -8.88 14.44
CA LEU A 14 15.60 -7.46 14.16
C LEU A 14 16.72 -7.20 13.13
N MET A 15 16.50 -6.28 12.20
CA MET A 15 17.47 -5.89 11.16
C MET A 15 18.54 -4.93 11.67
N THR A 16 18.78 -4.91 12.98
CA THR A 16 19.79 -4.05 13.63
C THR A 16 21.20 -4.60 13.56
N GLU A 17 21.37 -5.85 13.12
CA GLU A 17 22.65 -6.57 13.01
C GLU A 17 22.80 -7.25 11.65
N GLY A 18 24.00 -7.73 11.35
CA GLY A 18 24.29 -8.45 10.11
C GLY A 18 24.35 -7.58 8.84
N SER A 19 24.28 -8.23 7.70
CA SER A 19 24.39 -7.58 6.37
C SER A 19 23.15 -6.77 6.03
N ILE A 20 23.33 -5.48 5.74
CA ILE A 20 22.24 -4.53 5.48
C ILE A 20 21.42 -4.95 4.25
N TRP A 21 22.09 -5.19 3.12
CA TRP A 21 21.39 -5.51 1.87
C TRP A 21 20.62 -6.83 1.94
N LYS A 22 21.19 -7.86 2.60
CA LYS A 22 20.50 -9.14 2.81
C LYS A 22 19.26 -8.96 3.69
N SER A 23 19.37 -8.17 4.76
CA SER A 23 18.25 -7.90 5.67
C SER A 23 17.09 -7.21 4.95
N ILE A 24 17.38 -6.16 4.18
CA ILE A 24 16.35 -5.41 3.44
C ILE A 24 15.75 -6.30 2.35
N LEU A 25 16.56 -7.01 1.55
CA LEU A 25 16.09 -7.86 0.47
C LEU A 25 15.21 -9.01 0.99
N LEU A 26 15.71 -9.78 1.96
CA LEU A 26 14.97 -10.93 2.52
C LEU A 26 13.68 -10.50 3.22
N PHE A 27 13.63 -9.29 3.75
CA PHE A 27 12.41 -8.73 4.32
C PHE A 27 11.44 -8.22 3.25
N SER A 28 11.95 -7.67 2.14
CA SER A 28 11.15 -7.15 1.04
C SER A 28 10.47 -8.24 0.23
N VAL A 29 11.11 -9.40 0.02
CA VAL A 29 10.55 -10.48 -0.81
C VAL A 29 9.17 -10.93 -0.34
N PRO A 30 8.92 -11.23 0.96
CA PRO A 30 7.57 -11.56 1.41
C PRO A 30 6.57 -10.42 1.24
N LEU A 31 7.00 -9.15 1.35
CA LEU A 31 6.13 -7.99 1.11
C LEU A 31 5.76 -7.88 -0.37
N ILE A 32 6.72 -8.08 -1.27
CA ILE A 32 6.48 -8.09 -2.72
C ILE A 32 5.48 -9.19 -3.08
N LEU A 33 5.74 -10.43 -2.62
CA LEU A 33 4.86 -11.56 -2.87
C LEU A 33 3.47 -11.34 -2.28
N GLY A 34 3.36 -10.73 -1.09
CA GLY A 34 2.09 -10.39 -0.47
C GLY A 34 1.29 -9.38 -1.29
N ASN A 35 1.93 -8.30 -1.73
CA ASN A 35 1.30 -7.28 -2.57
C ASN A 35 0.88 -7.84 -3.94
N MET A 36 1.72 -8.68 -4.57
CA MET A 36 1.38 -9.37 -5.82
C MET A 36 0.19 -10.32 -5.63
N LEU A 37 0.19 -11.10 -4.55
CA LEU A 37 -0.91 -12.00 -4.24
C LEU A 37 -2.22 -11.23 -4.01
N GLN A 38 -2.15 -10.09 -3.33
CA GLN A 38 -3.30 -9.20 -3.15
C GLN A 38 -3.82 -8.67 -4.49
N GLN A 39 -2.94 -8.28 -5.39
CA GLN A 39 -3.33 -7.84 -6.74
C GLN A 39 -3.95 -8.97 -7.56
N LEU A 40 -3.42 -10.19 -7.44
CA LEU A 40 -3.95 -11.36 -8.12
C LEU A 40 -5.35 -11.73 -7.64
N TYR A 41 -5.59 -11.77 -6.32
CA TYR A 41 -6.92 -12.12 -5.83
C TYR A 41 -7.96 -11.03 -6.17
N ASN A 42 -7.62 -9.74 -6.11
CA ASN A 42 -8.52 -8.66 -6.56
C ASN A 42 -8.89 -8.81 -8.05
N THR A 43 -7.95 -9.27 -8.85
CA THR A 43 -8.19 -9.54 -10.28
C THR A 43 -9.09 -10.76 -10.44
N ALA A 44 -8.85 -11.83 -9.67
CA ALA A 44 -9.67 -13.05 -9.70
C ALA A 44 -11.11 -12.76 -9.28
N ASP A 45 -11.33 -11.99 -8.21
CA ASP A 45 -12.66 -11.55 -7.76
C ASP A 45 -13.40 -10.81 -8.88
N SER A 46 -12.74 -9.85 -9.55
CA SER A 46 -13.33 -9.13 -10.68
C SER A 46 -13.69 -10.05 -11.86
N ILE A 47 -12.87 -11.06 -12.15
CA ILE A 47 -13.13 -12.06 -13.21
C ILE A 47 -14.33 -12.94 -12.82
N ILE A 48 -14.40 -13.40 -11.57
CA ILE A 48 -15.50 -14.23 -11.09
C ILE A 48 -16.82 -13.46 -11.13
N VAL A 49 -16.84 -12.22 -10.60
CA VAL A 49 -18.03 -11.36 -10.65
C VAL A 49 -18.46 -11.10 -12.10
N GLY A 50 -17.53 -10.74 -12.97
CA GLY A 50 -17.84 -10.44 -14.38
C GLY A 50 -18.41 -11.62 -15.15
N ASN A 51 -17.86 -12.82 -14.95
CA ASN A 51 -18.27 -14.02 -15.69
C ASN A 51 -19.56 -14.68 -15.15
N PHE A 52 -19.77 -14.67 -13.83
CA PHE A 52 -20.89 -15.39 -13.21
C PHE A 52 -22.09 -14.50 -12.87
N VAL A 53 -21.89 -13.19 -12.70
CA VAL A 53 -22.99 -12.26 -12.36
C VAL A 53 -23.30 -11.34 -13.54
N GLY A 54 -22.28 -10.89 -14.28
CA GLY A 54 -22.44 -10.07 -15.48
C GLY A 54 -21.83 -8.66 -15.35
N SER A 55 -21.96 -7.90 -16.44
CA SER A 55 -21.32 -6.59 -16.60
C SER A 55 -21.82 -5.53 -15.63
N ASN A 56 -23.12 -5.54 -15.29
CA ASN A 56 -23.69 -4.58 -14.35
C ASN A 56 -23.13 -4.79 -12.93
N ALA A 57 -22.98 -6.04 -12.49
CA ALA A 57 -22.38 -6.37 -11.22
C ALA A 57 -20.89 -5.98 -11.17
N LEU A 58 -20.14 -6.23 -12.25
CA LEU A 58 -18.76 -5.78 -12.37
C LEU A 58 -18.64 -4.25 -12.31
N ALA A 59 -19.57 -3.53 -12.95
CA ALA A 59 -19.63 -2.07 -12.88
C ALA A 59 -19.99 -1.57 -11.47
N ALA A 60 -20.87 -2.28 -10.76
CA ALA A 60 -21.22 -1.97 -9.36
C ALA A 60 -20.02 -2.13 -8.41
N VAL A 61 -19.30 -3.25 -8.50
CA VAL A 61 -18.05 -3.47 -7.75
C VAL A 61 -17.00 -2.43 -8.11
N GLY A 62 -16.82 -2.15 -9.41
CA GLY A 62 -15.86 -1.17 -9.91
C GLY A 62 -16.12 0.25 -9.41
N SER A 63 -17.38 0.72 -9.41
CA SER A 63 -17.76 2.06 -8.92
C SER A 63 -17.56 2.19 -7.41
N SER A 64 -17.71 1.11 -6.67
CA SER A 64 -17.45 1.05 -5.23
C SER A 64 -15.95 1.04 -4.87
N GLY A 65 -15.09 0.63 -5.82
CA GLY A 65 -13.66 0.44 -5.58
C GLY A 65 -12.92 1.70 -5.14
N SER A 66 -13.17 2.85 -5.79
CA SER A 66 -12.48 4.10 -5.46
C SER A 66 -12.77 4.61 -4.04
N PRO A 67 -14.03 4.69 -3.57
CA PRO A 67 -14.32 5.05 -2.17
C PRO A 67 -13.71 4.08 -1.15
N ILE A 68 -13.81 2.78 -1.42
CA ILE A 68 -13.22 1.73 -0.57
C ILE A 68 -11.71 1.92 -0.48
N PHE A 69 -11.03 2.11 -1.62
CA PHE A 69 -9.59 2.30 -1.65
C PHE A 69 -9.13 3.53 -0.87
N LEU A 70 -9.85 4.63 -0.95
CA LEU A 70 -9.55 5.84 -0.17
C LEU A 70 -9.58 5.57 1.33
N LEU A 71 -10.63 4.93 1.84
CA LEU A 71 -10.80 4.68 3.26
C LEU A 71 -9.83 3.61 3.79
N ILE A 72 -9.61 2.55 3.01
CA ILE A 72 -8.61 1.51 3.34
C ILE A 72 -7.20 2.09 3.28
N GLY A 73 -6.86 2.88 2.26
CA GLY A 73 -5.55 3.53 2.14
C GLY A 73 -5.24 4.45 3.33
N PHE A 74 -6.27 5.13 3.86
CA PHE A 74 -6.14 5.91 5.10
C PHE A 74 -5.82 5.01 6.29
N SER A 75 -6.55 3.91 6.47
CA SER A 75 -6.31 2.96 7.58
C SER A 75 -4.94 2.30 7.49
N GLN A 76 -4.48 1.96 6.29
CA GLN A 76 -3.12 1.46 6.06
C GLN A 76 -2.06 2.48 6.48
N GLY A 77 -2.30 3.78 6.22
CA GLY A 77 -1.40 4.84 6.68
C GLY A 77 -1.23 4.84 8.21
N ILE A 78 -2.33 4.68 8.96
CA ILE A 78 -2.29 4.58 10.43
C ILE A 78 -1.53 3.31 10.86
N ALA A 79 -1.74 2.18 10.19
CA ALA A 79 -1.02 0.93 10.46
C ALA A 79 0.50 1.07 10.20
N VAL A 80 0.91 1.77 9.14
CA VAL A 80 2.32 2.10 8.88
C VAL A 80 2.88 2.97 10.00
N GLY A 81 2.13 3.97 10.47
CA GLY A 81 2.53 4.81 11.60
C GLY A 81 2.76 4.01 12.88
N ALA A 82 1.86 3.09 13.18
CA ALA A 82 2.03 2.15 14.30
C ALA A 82 3.27 1.27 14.12
N GLY A 83 3.46 0.71 12.91
CA GLY A 83 4.65 -0.07 12.57
C GLY A 83 5.96 0.68 12.78
N VAL A 84 6.02 1.97 12.41
CA VAL A 84 7.20 2.82 12.67
C VAL A 84 7.46 2.97 14.17
N VAL A 85 6.44 3.31 14.96
CA VAL A 85 6.58 3.50 16.41
C VAL A 85 6.99 2.20 17.09
N VAL A 86 6.34 1.08 16.76
CA VAL A 86 6.69 -0.25 17.31
C VAL A 86 8.11 -0.64 16.92
N SER A 87 8.53 -0.43 15.65
CA SER A 87 9.87 -0.77 15.18
C SER A 87 10.96 0.03 15.92
N GLN A 88 10.69 1.30 16.26
CA GLN A 88 11.62 2.13 17.04
C GLN A 88 11.79 1.60 18.46
N PHE A 89 10.72 1.25 19.17
CA PHE A 89 10.81 0.68 20.51
C PHE A 89 11.48 -0.70 20.53
N LEU A 90 11.14 -1.55 19.56
CA LEU A 90 11.81 -2.85 19.42
C LEU A 90 13.31 -2.70 19.12
N GLY A 91 13.67 -1.74 18.27
CA GLY A 91 15.06 -1.40 17.98
C GLY A 91 15.82 -0.89 19.20
N ALA A 92 15.18 -0.04 20.01
CA ALA A 92 15.70 0.46 21.28
C ALA A 92 15.78 -0.60 22.38
N LYS A 93 15.20 -1.79 22.16
CA LYS A 93 15.01 -2.86 23.17
C LYS A 93 14.21 -2.35 24.40
N ASP A 94 13.37 -1.35 24.20
CA ASP A 94 12.42 -0.83 25.18
C ASP A 94 11.15 -1.70 25.16
N ARG A 95 11.11 -2.68 26.05
CA ARG A 95 10.02 -3.65 26.15
C ARG A 95 8.70 -3.01 26.57
N GLU A 96 8.76 -2.09 27.54
CA GLU A 96 7.57 -1.41 28.04
C GLU A 96 6.97 -0.50 26.98
N GLY A 97 7.81 0.29 26.31
CA GLY A 97 7.38 1.13 25.19
C GLY A 97 6.81 0.33 24.03
N ALA A 98 7.43 -0.82 23.67
CA ALA A 98 6.93 -1.72 22.61
C ALA A 98 5.57 -2.31 23.01
N HIS A 99 5.42 -2.80 24.23
CA HIS A 99 4.18 -3.34 24.76
C HIS A 99 3.04 -2.30 24.71
N ILE A 100 3.28 -1.08 25.23
CA ILE A 100 2.29 0.01 25.19
C ILE A 100 1.94 0.37 23.74
N ALA A 101 2.94 0.43 22.85
CA ALA A 101 2.71 0.77 21.44
C ALA A 101 1.84 -0.27 20.73
N VAL A 102 2.11 -1.57 20.90
CA VAL A 102 1.36 -2.66 20.30
C VAL A 102 -0.10 -2.67 20.78
N HIS A 103 -0.34 -2.57 22.09
CA HIS A 103 -1.69 -2.59 22.65
C HIS A 103 -2.50 -1.33 22.26
N THR A 104 -1.86 -0.16 22.26
CA THR A 104 -2.47 1.08 21.79
C THR A 104 -2.80 1.01 20.29
N SER A 105 -1.93 0.42 19.47
CA SER A 105 -2.16 0.24 18.03
C SER A 105 -3.40 -0.60 17.74
N LEU A 106 -3.55 -1.73 18.44
CA LEU A 106 -4.73 -2.58 18.28
C LEU A 106 -6.00 -1.89 18.78
N ALA A 107 -5.95 -1.16 19.90
CA ALA A 107 -7.10 -0.39 20.37
C ALA A 107 -7.50 0.69 19.35
N LEU A 108 -6.54 1.40 18.77
CA LEU A 108 -6.79 2.39 17.70
C LEU A 108 -7.39 1.74 16.45
N SER A 109 -6.90 0.55 16.06
CA SER A 109 -7.46 -0.16 14.89
C SER A 109 -8.91 -0.59 15.11
N ALA A 110 -9.26 -1.04 16.32
CA ALA A 110 -10.64 -1.38 16.66
C ALA A 110 -11.56 -0.16 16.61
N ILE A 111 -11.11 0.98 17.17
CA ILE A 111 -11.88 2.25 17.14
C ILE A 111 -12.01 2.74 15.69
N LEU A 112 -10.92 2.80 14.94
CA LEU A 112 -10.93 3.25 13.55
C LEU A 112 -11.82 2.35 12.69
N GLY A 113 -11.68 1.02 12.84
CA GLY A 113 -12.50 0.05 12.14
C GLY A 113 -14.00 0.21 12.44
N ALA A 114 -14.35 0.41 13.70
CA ALA A 114 -15.74 0.67 14.10
C ALA A 114 -16.29 1.97 13.48
N ILE A 115 -15.49 3.06 13.50
CA ILE A 115 -15.87 4.33 12.87
C ILE A 115 -16.06 4.14 11.36
N LEU A 116 -15.13 3.46 10.67
CA LEU A 116 -15.23 3.21 9.23
C LEU A 116 -16.41 2.31 8.88
N THR A 117 -16.74 1.33 9.72
CA THR A 117 -17.93 0.49 9.56
C THR A 117 -19.21 1.37 9.62
N VAL A 118 -19.39 2.12 10.69
CA VAL A 118 -20.61 2.94 10.88
C VAL A 118 -20.71 4.03 9.80
N CYS A 119 -19.66 4.79 9.59
CA CYS A 119 -19.63 5.86 8.60
C CYS A 119 -19.76 5.32 7.17
N GLY A 120 -19.02 4.26 6.84
CA GLY A 120 -19.03 3.64 5.51
C GLY A 120 -20.40 3.11 5.12
N VAL A 121 -21.07 2.37 6.02
CA VAL A 121 -22.44 1.88 5.79
C VAL A 121 -23.44 3.03 5.64
N ALA A 122 -23.36 4.04 6.52
CA ALA A 122 -24.29 5.16 6.52
C ALA A 122 -24.16 6.04 5.25
N VAL A 123 -22.93 6.30 4.80
CA VAL A 123 -22.63 7.25 3.72
C VAL A 123 -22.64 6.60 2.33
N SER A 124 -22.63 5.26 2.23
CA SER A 124 -22.51 4.50 0.97
C SER A 124 -23.41 5.01 -0.14
N ARG A 125 -24.72 5.17 0.12
CA ARG A 125 -25.69 5.62 -0.88
C ARG A 125 -25.43 7.06 -1.32
N ALA A 126 -25.24 7.97 -0.35
CA ALA A 126 -25.00 9.38 -0.63
C ALA A 126 -23.71 9.57 -1.47
N LEU A 127 -22.66 8.82 -1.16
CA LEU A 127 -21.39 8.91 -1.86
C LEU A 127 -21.49 8.40 -3.31
N LEU A 128 -22.11 7.23 -3.53
CA LEU A 128 -22.31 6.68 -4.87
C LEU A 128 -23.23 7.56 -5.74
N THR A 129 -24.26 8.14 -5.13
CA THR A 129 -25.12 9.11 -5.83
C THR A 129 -24.36 10.38 -6.20
N ALA A 130 -23.52 10.92 -5.29
CA ALA A 130 -22.68 12.07 -5.57
C ALA A 130 -21.63 11.81 -6.65
N MET A 131 -21.23 10.55 -6.85
CA MET A 131 -20.34 10.11 -7.92
C MET A 131 -21.05 9.91 -9.26
N ASN A 132 -22.35 10.21 -9.36
CA ASN A 132 -23.20 9.98 -10.55
C ASN A 132 -23.20 8.53 -11.02
N THR A 133 -23.22 7.57 -10.07
CA THR A 133 -23.33 6.15 -10.42
C THR A 133 -24.65 5.91 -11.17
N PRO A 134 -24.64 5.23 -12.33
CA PRO A 134 -25.87 4.98 -13.12
C PRO A 134 -26.94 4.26 -12.29
N ALA A 135 -28.20 4.65 -12.47
CA ALA A 135 -29.33 4.09 -11.71
C ALA A 135 -29.45 2.56 -11.81
N GLU A 136 -29.05 2.00 -12.95
CA GLU A 136 -29.10 0.55 -13.24
C GLU A 136 -28.17 -0.27 -12.34
N VAL A 137 -27.06 0.31 -11.87
CA VAL A 137 -26.04 -0.35 -11.03
C VAL A 137 -25.97 0.18 -9.61
N LEU A 138 -26.72 1.28 -9.32
CA LEU A 138 -26.64 1.98 -8.03
C LEU A 138 -27.03 1.10 -6.84
N GLU A 139 -28.12 0.34 -6.96
CA GLU A 139 -28.58 -0.50 -5.83
C GLU A 139 -27.60 -1.62 -5.53
N ASP A 140 -27.03 -2.28 -6.55
CA ASP A 140 -26.02 -3.31 -6.40
C ASP A 140 -24.71 -2.73 -5.82
N ALA A 141 -24.31 -1.54 -6.27
CA ALA A 141 -23.13 -0.84 -5.74
C ALA A 141 -23.33 -0.45 -4.26
N VAL A 142 -24.52 0.04 -3.89
CA VAL A 142 -24.86 0.36 -2.49
C VAL A 142 -24.86 -0.89 -1.63
N LEU A 143 -25.44 -1.99 -2.12
CA LEU A 143 -25.46 -3.27 -1.40
C LEU A 143 -24.05 -3.79 -1.18
N TYR A 144 -23.22 -3.87 -2.24
CA TYR A 144 -21.83 -4.28 -2.17
C TYR A 144 -21.05 -3.43 -1.17
N MET A 145 -21.13 -2.11 -1.29
CA MET A 145 -20.38 -1.18 -0.46
C MET A 145 -20.80 -1.27 1.02
N ARG A 146 -22.10 -1.41 1.32
CA ARG A 146 -22.59 -1.56 2.69
C ARG A 146 -22.13 -2.88 3.33
N LEU A 147 -22.19 -3.98 2.60
CA LEU A 147 -21.69 -5.27 3.09
C LEU A 147 -20.19 -5.20 3.34
N TYR A 148 -19.42 -4.71 2.37
CA TYR A 148 -17.97 -4.54 2.52
C TYR A 148 -17.60 -3.70 3.74
N PHE A 149 -18.28 -2.55 3.96
CA PHE A 149 -18.04 -1.74 5.17
C PHE A 149 -18.53 -2.40 6.44
N GLY A 150 -19.49 -3.32 6.36
CA GLY A 150 -19.92 -4.16 7.48
C GLY A 150 -18.76 -5.00 8.06
N GLY A 151 -17.87 -5.48 7.20
CA GLY A 151 -16.68 -6.27 7.58
C GLY A 151 -15.37 -5.49 7.64
N VAL A 152 -15.33 -4.20 7.31
CA VAL A 152 -14.08 -3.43 7.21
C VAL A 152 -13.26 -3.40 8.51
N LEU A 153 -13.90 -3.55 9.66
CA LEU A 153 -13.24 -3.69 10.95
C LEU A 153 -12.16 -4.79 10.92
N PHE A 154 -12.45 -5.95 10.32
CA PHE A 154 -11.50 -7.06 10.25
C PHE A 154 -10.29 -6.71 9.39
N SER A 155 -10.50 -6.02 8.27
CA SER A 155 -9.44 -5.53 7.40
C SER A 155 -8.53 -4.53 8.11
N VAL A 156 -9.11 -3.57 8.84
CA VAL A 156 -8.34 -2.55 9.59
C VAL A 156 -7.51 -3.19 10.70
N VAL A 157 -8.09 -4.12 11.47
CA VAL A 157 -7.37 -4.85 12.52
C VAL A 157 -6.28 -5.75 11.93
N TYR A 158 -6.55 -6.44 10.82
CA TYR A 158 -5.53 -7.23 10.12
C TYR A 158 -4.37 -6.35 9.63
N ASN A 159 -4.65 -5.23 8.96
CA ASN A 159 -3.60 -4.31 8.50
C ASN A 159 -2.73 -3.80 9.65
N MET A 160 -3.34 -3.51 10.80
CA MET A 160 -2.61 -3.12 12.01
C MET A 160 -1.74 -4.26 12.53
N ALA A 161 -2.29 -5.46 12.64
CA ALA A 161 -1.55 -6.65 13.07
C ALA A 161 -0.38 -6.97 12.12
N ALA A 162 -0.59 -6.87 10.80
CA ALA A 162 0.45 -7.01 9.79
C ALA A 162 1.53 -5.93 9.94
N GLY A 163 1.15 -4.68 10.24
CA GLY A 163 2.08 -3.59 10.55
C GLY A 163 2.97 -3.89 11.76
N ILE A 164 2.39 -4.45 12.83
CA ILE A 164 3.13 -4.90 14.04
C ILE A 164 4.07 -6.06 13.71
N LEU A 165 3.62 -7.07 12.96
CA LEU A 165 4.44 -8.20 12.53
C LEU A 165 5.63 -7.73 11.66
N ASN A 166 5.38 -6.82 10.74
CA ASN A 166 6.42 -6.23 9.91
C ASN A 166 7.40 -5.39 10.75
N ALA A 167 6.92 -4.61 11.71
CA ALA A 167 7.76 -3.85 12.65
C ALA A 167 8.71 -4.75 13.45
N ALA A 168 8.25 -5.96 13.79
CA ALA A 168 9.05 -6.98 14.46
C ALA A 168 9.99 -7.77 13.51
N GLY A 169 10.06 -7.42 12.23
CA GLY A 169 10.88 -8.12 11.23
C GLY A 169 10.27 -9.42 10.69
N ASN A 170 8.99 -9.69 10.95
CA ASN A 170 8.32 -10.95 10.62
C ASN A 170 7.37 -10.84 9.42
N SER A 171 7.86 -10.33 8.28
CA SER A 171 7.08 -10.18 7.04
C SER A 171 6.56 -11.51 6.46
N LYS A 172 7.24 -12.64 6.74
CA LYS A 172 6.80 -13.96 6.30
C LYS A 172 5.44 -14.36 6.90
N ARG A 173 5.18 -14.00 8.16
CA ARG A 173 3.90 -14.30 8.81
C ARG A 173 2.77 -13.44 8.21
N SER A 174 3.04 -12.18 7.95
CA SER A 174 2.10 -11.30 7.25
C SER A 174 1.71 -11.88 5.88
N LEU A 175 2.69 -12.33 5.07
CA LEU A 175 2.44 -13.00 3.80
C LEU A 175 1.59 -14.29 3.97
N LEU A 176 1.91 -15.13 4.96
CA LEU A 176 1.19 -16.38 5.17
C LEU A 176 -0.30 -16.14 5.46
N TYR A 177 -0.61 -15.17 6.32
CA TYR A 177 -1.99 -14.86 6.69
C TYR A 177 -2.77 -14.19 5.55
N LEU A 178 -2.10 -13.35 4.77
CA LEU A 178 -2.67 -12.81 3.55
C LEU A 178 -2.93 -13.92 2.52
N GLY A 179 -2.01 -14.88 2.38
CA GLY A 179 -2.18 -16.04 1.51
C GLY A 179 -3.39 -16.89 1.89
N ALA A 180 -3.55 -17.16 3.20
CA ALA A 180 -4.73 -17.89 3.69
C ALA A 180 -6.03 -17.13 3.38
N ALA A 181 -6.04 -15.79 3.58
CA ALA A 181 -7.19 -14.96 3.22
C ALA A 181 -7.48 -14.99 1.73
N SER A 182 -6.45 -14.87 0.88
CA SER A 182 -6.61 -14.88 -0.59
C SER A 182 -7.20 -16.19 -1.11
N ILE A 183 -6.72 -17.32 -0.59
CA ILE A 183 -7.29 -18.64 -0.93
C ILE A 183 -8.74 -18.73 -0.45
N THR A 184 -9.02 -18.29 0.78
CA THR A 184 -10.39 -18.29 1.33
C THR A 184 -11.31 -17.42 0.49
N ASN A 185 -10.87 -16.24 0.07
CA ASN A 185 -11.65 -15.33 -0.78
C ASN A 185 -12.02 -16.01 -2.10
N ILE A 186 -11.04 -16.52 -2.86
CA ILE A 186 -11.30 -17.17 -4.16
C ILE A 186 -12.26 -18.36 -4.02
N VAL A 187 -12.07 -19.19 -2.99
CA VAL A 187 -12.96 -20.34 -2.73
C VAL A 187 -14.37 -19.86 -2.41
N LEU A 188 -14.51 -18.85 -1.55
CA LEU A 188 -15.82 -18.32 -1.18
C LEU A 188 -16.50 -17.57 -2.32
N ASP A 189 -15.76 -16.87 -3.17
CA ASP A 189 -16.31 -16.26 -4.39
C ASP A 189 -16.93 -17.32 -5.29
N LEU A 190 -16.23 -18.42 -5.55
CA LEU A 190 -16.78 -19.51 -6.34
C LEU A 190 -18.01 -20.15 -5.68
N VAL A 191 -18.01 -20.36 -4.37
CA VAL A 191 -19.14 -20.94 -3.65
C VAL A 191 -20.33 -20.00 -3.58
N LEU A 192 -20.12 -18.73 -3.18
CA LEU A 192 -21.21 -17.79 -2.94
C LEU A 192 -21.73 -17.16 -4.24
N ILE A 193 -20.85 -16.88 -5.20
CA ILE A 193 -21.24 -16.25 -6.47
C ILE A 193 -21.70 -17.30 -7.48
N ALA A 194 -20.86 -18.29 -7.79
CA ALA A 194 -21.18 -19.30 -8.81
C ALA A 194 -22.14 -20.37 -8.28
N GLY A 195 -21.95 -20.86 -7.04
CA GLY A 195 -22.76 -21.91 -6.43
C GLY A 195 -24.10 -21.39 -5.89
N CYS A 196 -24.06 -20.42 -4.96
CA CYS A 196 -25.25 -19.91 -4.26
C CYS A 196 -25.95 -18.78 -5.04
N LYS A 197 -25.34 -18.26 -6.12
CA LYS A 197 -25.89 -17.18 -6.97
C LYS A 197 -26.23 -15.89 -6.20
N MET A 198 -25.40 -15.55 -5.19
CA MET A 198 -25.61 -14.38 -4.34
C MET A 198 -25.25 -13.04 -5.00
N GLY A 199 -24.77 -13.05 -6.25
CA GLY A 199 -24.43 -11.83 -6.99
C GLY A 199 -23.33 -11.01 -6.30
N VAL A 200 -23.46 -9.68 -6.31
CA VAL A 200 -22.50 -8.75 -5.69
C VAL A 200 -22.40 -8.92 -4.16
N ALA A 201 -23.47 -9.39 -3.50
CA ALA A 201 -23.46 -9.66 -2.07
C ALA A 201 -22.51 -10.81 -1.73
N GLY A 202 -22.42 -11.84 -2.60
CA GLY A 202 -21.50 -12.95 -2.46
C GLY A 202 -20.04 -12.50 -2.43
N ALA A 203 -19.65 -11.60 -3.36
CA ALA A 203 -18.31 -11.03 -3.44
C ALA A 203 -17.94 -10.24 -2.17
N ALA A 204 -18.83 -9.37 -1.70
CA ALA A 204 -18.58 -8.59 -0.49
C ALA A 204 -18.41 -9.50 0.75
N ILE A 205 -19.30 -10.48 0.93
CA ILE A 205 -19.25 -11.43 2.05
C ILE A 205 -17.99 -12.31 1.97
N ALA A 206 -17.61 -12.79 0.79
CA ALA A 206 -16.39 -13.56 0.60
C ALA A 206 -15.15 -12.75 1.02
N THR A 207 -15.10 -11.49 0.64
CA THR A 207 -14.03 -10.56 1.05
C THR A 207 -14.02 -10.38 2.57
N ASP A 208 -15.15 -10.10 3.20
CA ASP A 208 -15.23 -9.89 4.65
C ASP A 208 -14.83 -11.14 5.45
N ILE A 209 -15.28 -12.32 5.05
CA ILE A 209 -14.89 -13.60 5.70
C ILE A 209 -13.39 -13.84 5.52
N SER A 210 -12.83 -13.56 4.34
CA SER A 210 -11.40 -13.73 4.10
C SER A 210 -10.56 -12.79 4.97
N GLN A 211 -11.00 -11.53 5.15
CA GLN A 211 -10.38 -10.57 6.06
C GLN A 211 -10.52 -10.99 7.52
N LEU A 212 -11.66 -11.57 7.92
CA LEU A 212 -11.82 -12.15 9.24
C LEU A 212 -10.82 -13.28 9.49
N VAL A 213 -10.60 -14.18 8.51
CA VAL A 213 -9.62 -15.26 8.61
C VAL A 213 -8.21 -14.71 8.85
N SER A 214 -7.75 -13.74 8.06
CA SER A 214 -6.43 -13.14 8.25
C SER A 214 -6.33 -12.38 9.59
N CYS A 215 -7.38 -11.70 10.00
CA CYS A 215 -7.48 -11.00 11.29
C CYS A 215 -7.32 -11.99 12.46
N VAL A 216 -8.11 -13.07 12.47
CA VAL A 216 -8.06 -14.08 13.52
C VAL A 216 -6.71 -14.79 13.58
N LEU A 217 -6.14 -15.17 12.43
CA LEU A 217 -4.83 -15.84 12.38
C LEU A 217 -3.72 -14.93 12.91
N SER A 218 -3.71 -13.65 12.51
CA SER A 218 -2.70 -12.70 12.97
C SER A 218 -2.84 -12.37 14.46
N LEU A 219 -4.05 -12.14 14.96
CA LEU A 219 -4.29 -11.89 16.38
C LEU A 219 -3.93 -13.12 17.24
N ARG A 220 -4.33 -14.34 16.79
CA ARG A 220 -3.97 -15.59 17.49
C ARG A 220 -2.45 -15.76 17.59
N PHE A 221 -1.71 -15.42 16.54
CA PHE A 221 -0.25 -15.46 16.59
C PHE A 221 0.30 -14.41 17.55
N LEU A 222 -0.15 -13.15 17.47
CA LEU A 222 0.30 -12.08 18.37
C LEU A 222 0.02 -12.38 19.86
N MET A 223 -1.07 -13.08 20.16
CA MET A 223 -1.39 -13.49 21.53
C MET A 223 -0.53 -14.66 22.04
N ARG A 224 0.06 -15.46 21.13
CA ARG A 224 0.80 -16.69 21.49
C ARG A 224 2.32 -16.54 21.39
N VAL A 225 2.79 -15.51 20.69
CA VAL A 225 4.22 -15.28 20.52
C VAL A 225 4.87 -14.95 21.88
N GLU A 226 6.05 -15.53 22.12
CA GLU A 226 6.86 -15.26 23.31
C GLU A 226 7.94 -14.22 22.97
N ASP A 227 7.52 -12.97 22.71
CA ASP A 227 8.40 -11.87 22.31
C ASP A 227 7.83 -10.53 22.82
N ASP A 228 8.62 -9.46 22.76
CA ASP A 228 8.30 -8.13 23.29
C ASP A 228 7.07 -7.46 22.61
N TYR A 229 6.60 -8.02 21.48
CA TYR A 229 5.36 -7.58 20.79
C TYR A 229 4.14 -8.50 21.02
N ARG A 230 4.20 -9.35 22.05
CA ARG A 230 3.06 -10.18 22.46
C ARG A 230 1.88 -9.32 22.86
N VAL A 231 0.68 -9.77 22.48
CA VAL A 231 -0.59 -9.13 22.83
C VAL A 231 -1.28 -9.87 23.96
N THR A 232 -1.69 -9.11 24.98
CA THR A 232 -2.55 -9.58 26.08
C THR A 232 -3.90 -8.87 25.92
N ALA A 233 -4.97 -9.60 25.61
CA ALA A 233 -6.28 -9.02 25.31
C ALA A 233 -6.82 -8.08 26.40
N LYS A 234 -6.54 -8.38 27.66
CA LYS A 234 -6.97 -7.57 28.83
C LYS A 234 -6.26 -6.21 28.92
N GLU A 235 -5.11 -6.05 28.23
CA GLU A 235 -4.26 -4.85 28.28
C GLU A 235 -4.43 -3.98 27.03
N VAL A 236 -5.30 -4.40 26.09
CA VAL A 236 -5.63 -3.60 24.90
C VAL A 236 -6.42 -2.36 25.32
N ARG A 237 -5.71 -1.23 25.36
CA ARG A 237 -6.27 0.08 25.75
C ARG A 237 -5.52 1.20 25.05
N VAL A 238 -6.16 2.36 24.96
CA VAL A 238 -5.55 3.57 24.37
C VAL A 238 -4.74 4.32 25.41
N HIS A 239 -3.43 4.38 25.21
CA HIS A 239 -2.56 5.29 25.97
C HIS A 239 -2.41 6.59 25.18
N LYS A 240 -2.96 7.69 25.70
CA LYS A 240 -3.06 8.99 24.99
C LYS A 240 -1.75 9.47 24.36
N LYS A 241 -0.63 9.43 25.11
CA LYS A 241 0.68 9.85 24.60
C LYS A 241 1.13 8.99 23.41
N MET A 242 0.96 7.66 23.53
CA MET A 242 1.32 6.71 22.48
C MET A 242 0.41 6.84 21.26
N ALA A 243 -0.90 6.98 21.46
CA ALA A 243 -1.87 7.21 20.38
C ALA A 243 -1.52 8.47 19.56
N VAL A 244 -1.20 9.58 20.23
CA VAL A 244 -0.77 10.80 19.55
C VAL A 244 0.51 10.59 18.75
N ARG A 245 1.48 9.81 19.25
CA ARG A 245 2.73 9.48 18.53
C ARG A 245 2.43 8.65 17.28
N ILE A 246 1.59 7.63 17.39
CA ILE A 246 1.16 6.79 16.25
C ILE A 246 0.43 7.62 15.20
N ILE A 247 -0.53 8.46 15.63
CA ILE A 247 -1.32 9.31 14.73
C ILE A 247 -0.43 10.35 14.03
N LYS A 248 0.53 10.97 14.73
CA LYS A 248 1.46 11.93 14.12
C LYS A 248 2.27 11.34 12.97
N VAL A 249 2.57 10.06 12.99
CA VAL A 249 3.29 9.35 11.92
C VAL A 249 2.31 8.79 10.88
N GLY A 250 1.21 8.21 11.34
CA GLY A 250 0.25 7.49 10.50
C GLY A 250 -0.67 8.39 9.70
N LEU A 251 -1.20 9.46 10.30
CA LEU A 251 -2.12 10.38 9.64
C LEU A 251 -1.53 11.03 8.38
N PRO A 252 -0.29 11.57 8.41
CA PRO A 252 0.31 12.08 7.18
C PRO A 252 0.47 11.00 6.10
N THR A 253 0.81 9.76 6.48
CA THR A 253 0.93 8.64 5.54
C THR A 253 -0.42 8.25 4.94
N GLY A 254 -1.49 8.26 5.73
CA GLY A 254 -2.86 8.02 5.25
C GLY A 254 -3.32 9.09 4.27
N ILE A 255 -3.11 10.37 4.59
CA ILE A 255 -3.41 11.50 3.70
C ILE A 255 -2.60 11.37 2.41
N GLN A 256 -1.32 11.03 2.48
CA GLN A 256 -0.48 10.78 1.31
C GLN A 256 -1.09 9.75 0.36
N ASN A 257 -1.56 8.61 0.88
CA ASN A 257 -2.18 7.56 0.07
C ASN A 257 -3.46 8.05 -0.63
N MET A 258 -4.31 8.79 0.10
CA MET A 258 -5.53 9.40 -0.47
C MET A 258 -5.19 10.38 -1.60
N VAL A 259 -4.20 11.24 -1.40
CA VAL A 259 -3.79 12.26 -2.38
C VAL A 259 -3.25 11.63 -3.66
N ILE A 260 -2.43 10.57 -3.54
CA ILE A 260 -1.91 9.84 -4.71
C ILE A 260 -3.07 9.24 -5.52
N SER A 261 -4.04 8.64 -4.85
CA SER A 261 -5.21 8.06 -5.51
C SER A 261 -6.03 9.10 -6.25
N LEU A 262 -6.31 10.23 -5.60
CA LEU A 262 -7.03 11.34 -6.22
C LEU A 262 -6.28 11.91 -7.43
N SER A 263 -4.96 12.05 -7.33
CA SER A 263 -4.12 12.52 -8.43
C SER A 263 -4.18 11.59 -9.66
N ASN A 264 -4.19 10.28 -9.44
CA ASN A 264 -4.31 9.32 -10.54
C ASN A 264 -5.67 9.41 -11.24
N VAL A 265 -6.75 9.68 -10.49
CA VAL A 265 -8.09 9.92 -11.07
C VAL A 265 -8.08 11.16 -11.96
N LEU A 266 -7.45 12.27 -11.53
CA LEU A 266 -7.37 13.49 -12.33
C LEU A 266 -6.63 13.27 -13.66
N VAL A 267 -5.53 12.52 -13.64
CA VAL A 267 -4.81 12.18 -14.86
C VAL A 267 -5.65 11.27 -15.77
N GLN A 268 -6.36 10.28 -15.20
CA GLN A 268 -7.27 9.41 -15.97
C GLN A 268 -8.34 10.22 -16.71
N VAL A 269 -8.93 11.23 -16.07
CA VAL A 269 -9.91 12.12 -16.72
C VAL A 269 -9.30 12.82 -17.94
N SER A 270 -8.05 13.24 -17.86
CA SER A 270 -7.34 13.86 -18.98
C SER A 270 -7.08 12.86 -20.12
N VAL A 271 -6.72 11.61 -19.81
CA VAL A 271 -6.54 10.55 -20.82
C VAL A 271 -7.85 10.26 -21.55
N ASN A 272 -8.99 10.30 -20.85
CA ASN A 272 -10.30 10.02 -21.44
C ASN A 272 -10.68 10.99 -22.57
N GLY A 273 -10.10 12.20 -22.60
CA GLY A 273 -10.31 13.17 -23.67
C GLY A 273 -9.68 12.78 -25.02
N TYR A 274 -8.81 11.76 -25.07
CA TYR A 274 -8.12 11.34 -26.30
C TYR A 274 -8.80 10.16 -27.02
N GLY A 275 -9.99 9.75 -26.57
CA GLY A 275 -10.81 8.74 -27.22
C GLY A 275 -10.61 7.32 -26.70
N ALA A 276 -11.48 6.41 -27.17
CA ALA A 276 -11.61 5.06 -26.65
C ALA A 276 -10.33 4.20 -26.78
N ALA A 277 -9.62 4.31 -27.90
CA ALA A 277 -8.38 3.55 -28.13
C ALA A 277 -7.26 3.99 -27.16
N ALA A 278 -7.13 5.31 -26.92
CA ALA A 278 -6.16 5.84 -25.96
C ALA A 278 -6.49 5.41 -24.52
N MET A 279 -7.78 5.48 -24.15
CA MET A 279 -8.26 4.98 -22.86
C MET A 279 -7.95 3.49 -22.66
N ALA A 280 -8.22 2.67 -23.67
CA ALA A 280 -7.98 1.23 -23.62
C ALA A 280 -6.49 0.90 -23.52
N GLY A 281 -5.64 1.58 -24.33
CA GLY A 281 -4.19 1.40 -24.30
C GLY A 281 -3.58 1.83 -22.97
N PHE A 282 -4.00 2.98 -22.42
CA PHE A 282 -3.58 3.44 -21.10
C PHE A 282 -4.04 2.46 -20.02
N ALA A 283 -5.29 2.00 -20.03
CA ALA A 283 -5.82 1.06 -19.06
C ALA A 283 -5.08 -0.29 -19.10
N ALA A 284 -4.78 -0.81 -20.29
CA ALA A 284 -3.97 -2.03 -20.45
C ALA A 284 -2.56 -1.84 -19.86
N TYR A 285 -1.92 -0.71 -20.19
CA TYR A 285 -0.61 -0.40 -19.60
C TYR A 285 -0.66 -0.26 -18.07
N MET A 286 -1.68 0.39 -17.51
CA MET A 286 -1.83 0.53 -16.06
C MET A 286 -1.96 -0.81 -15.32
N LYS A 287 -2.39 -1.88 -15.98
CA LYS A 287 -2.34 -3.25 -15.42
C LYS A 287 -0.89 -3.73 -15.30
N VAL A 288 -0.07 -3.48 -16.31
CA VAL A 288 1.38 -3.80 -16.29
C VAL A 288 2.08 -2.97 -15.21
N ASP A 289 1.83 -1.66 -15.19
CA ASP A 289 2.38 -0.73 -14.19
C ASP A 289 2.03 -1.15 -12.77
N GLY A 290 0.78 -1.57 -12.53
CA GLY A 290 0.32 -2.04 -11.23
C GLY A 290 1.20 -3.16 -10.65
N PHE A 291 1.68 -4.10 -11.49
CA PHE A 291 2.62 -5.14 -11.05
C PHE A 291 4.06 -4.60 -10.92
N ASN A 292 4.48 -3.72 -11.81
CA ASN A 292 5.83 -3.19 -11.82
C ASN A 292 6.15 -2.27 -10.62
N ILE A 293 5.17 -1.52 -10.13
CA ILE A 293 5.36 -0.58 -9.01
C ILE A 293 5.41 -1.28 -7.64
N LEU A 294 4.78 -2.47 -7.47
CA LEU A 294 4.67 -3.14 -6.18
C LEU A 294 6.01 -3.44 -5.50
N PRO A 295 7.06 -3.90 -6.20
CA PRO A 295 8.37 -4.07 -5.57
C PRO A 295 9.00 -2.75 -5.08
N VAL A 296 8.83 -1.64 -5.80
CA VAL A 296 9.33 -0.32 -5.39
C VAL A 296 8.67 0.12 -4.07
N LEU A 297 7.35 -0.03 -3.98
CA LEU A 297 6.60 0.25 -2.75
C LEU A 297 7.03 -0.66 -1.60
N SER A 298 7.29 -1.94 -1.89
CA SER A 298 7.74 -2.92 -0.90
C SER A 298 9.15 -2.62 -0.39
N PHE A 299 10.07 -2.17 -1.24
CA PHE A 299 11.39 -1.67 -0.81
C PHE A 299 11.27 -0.45 0.09
N GLY A 300 10.37 0.49 -0.24
CA GLY A 300 10.06 1.64 0.61
C GLY A 300 9.51 1.25 1.99
N MET A 301 8.63 0.24 2.05
CA MET A 301 8.12 -0.31 3.31
C MET A 301 9.21 -1.02 4.11
N ALA A 302 10.06 -1.81 3.44
CA ALA A 302 11.19 -2.47 4.08
C ALA A 302 12.19 -1.45 4.64
N ALA A 303 12.47 -0.39 3.90
CA ALA A 303 13.29 0.72 4.38
C ALA A 303 12.69 1.40 5.61
N THR A 304 11.36 1.60 5.62
CA THR A 304 10.66 2.19 6.78
C THR A 304 10.88 1.35 8.05
N THR A 305 10.74 0.03 7.96
CA THR A 305 10.95 -0.87 9.09
C THR A 305 12.44 -0.95 9.48
N PHE A 306 13.34 -1.13 8.49
CA PHE A 306 14.77 -1.19 8.72
C PHE A 306 15.29 0.08 9.41
N VAL A 307 14.89 1.24 8.90
CA VAL A 307 15.27 2.53 9.48
C VAL A 307 14.64 2.69 10.85
N GLY A 308 13.36 2.35 11.04
CA GLY A 308 12.71 2.44 12.34
C GLY A 308 13.45 1.66 13.43
N GLN A 309 13.81 0.39 13.15
CA GLN A 309 14.57 -0.44 14.10
C GLN A 309 15.97 0.11 14.37
N ASN A 310 16.73 0.51 13.34
CA ASN A 310 18.09 1.02 13.50
C ASN A 310 18.12 2.42 14.12
N PHE A 311 17.14 3.26 13.83
CA PHE A 311 16.97 4.59 14.43
C PHE A 311 16.65 4.46 15.93
N GLY A 312 15.71 3.58 16.29
CA GLY A 312 15.42 3.27 17.70
C GLY A 312 16.62 2.71 18.44
N ALA A 313 17.46 1.89 17.78
CA ALA A 313 18.71 1.36 18.32
C ALA A 313 19.86 2.40 18.40
N GLY A 314 19.66 3.65 17.98
CA GLY A 314 20.70 4.67 17.91
C GLY A 314 21.77 4.45 16.83
N LYS A 315 21.57 3.45 15.93
CA LYS A 315 22.58 3.04 14.91
C LYS A 315 22.48 3.90 13.64
N ILE A 316 22.76 5.20 13.74
CA ILE A 316 22.59 6.18 12.65
C ILE A 316 23.44 5.84 11.42
N ASP A 317 24.64 5.28 11.59
CA ASP A 317 25.46 4.87 10.43
C ASP A 317 24.80 3.74 9.64
N ARG A 318 24.08 2.82 10.32
CA ARG A 318 23.28 1.81 9.61
C ARG A 318 22.07 2.42 8.93
N VAL A 319 21.44 3.44 9.50
CA VAL A 319 20.35 4.18 8.84
C VAL A 319 20.86 4.80 7.53
N LYS A 320 22.01 5.49 7.55
CA LYS A 320 22.63 6.08 6.33
C LYS A 320 22.92 5.01 5.29
N LYS A 321 23.67 3.96 5.66
CA LYS A 321 24.02 2.85 4.76
C LYS A 321 22.77 2.16 4.22
N GLY A 322 21.75 1.91 5.05
CA GLY A 322 20.49 1.30 4.66
C GLY A 322 19.70 2.15 3.65
N THR A 323 19.75 3.48 3.80
CA THR A 323 19.15 4.41 2.83
C THR A 323 19.80 4.24 1.46
N PHE A 324 21.14 4.26 1.36
CA PHE A 324 21.84 4.06 0.08
C PHE A 324 21.58 2.67 -0.52
N VAL A 325 21.57 1.62 0.30
CA VAL A 325 21.26 0.26 -0.16
C VAL A 325 19.83 0.19 -0.72
N THR A 326 18.86 0.76 -0.04
CA THR A 326 17.47 0.81 -0.53
C THR A 326 17.35 1.56 -1.84
N LEU A 327 17.99 2.72 -1.95
CA LEU A 327 18.00 3.49 -3.20
C LEU A 327 18.64 2.68 -4.33
N GLY A 328 19.79 2.03 -4.07
CA GLY A 328 20.43 1.15 -5.04
C GLY A 328 19.51 0.01 -5.51
N MET A 329 18.80 -0.65 -4.59
CA MET A 329 17.84 -1.70 -4.93
C MET A 329 16.69 -1.16 -5.79
N CYS A 330 16.10 -0.01 -5.41
CA CYS A 330 15.04 0.61 -6.19
C CYS A 330 15.51 0.98 -7.60
N ILE A 331 16.69 1.62 -7.73
CA ILE A 331 17.24 2.06 -9.02
C ILE A 331 17.56 0.85 -9.90
N VAL A 332 18.28 -0.15 -9.37
CA VAL A 332 18.62 -1.36 -10.14
C VAL A 332 17.37 -2.08 -10.60
N TYR A 333 16.40 -2.29 -9.71
CA TYR A 333 15.14 -2.94 -10.05
C TYR A 333 14.40 -2.18 -11.16
N THR A 334 14.21 -0.87 -11.00
CA THR A 334 13.44 -0.05 -11.95
C THR A 334 14.12 0.09 -13.31
N ILE A 335 15.45 0.14 -13.36
CA ILE A 335 16.19 0.14 -14.63
C ILE A 335 16.03 -1.22 -15.33
N LEU A 336 16.25 -2.33 -14.60
CA LEU A 336 16.14 -3.67 -15.18
C LEU A 336 14.72 -3.95 -15.69
N THR A 337 13.70 -3.65 -14.90
CA THR A 337 12.31 -3.86 -15.32
C THR A 337 11.90 -2.90 -16.43
N GLY A 338 12.37 -1.66 -16.40
CA GLY A 338 12.15 -0.68 -17.48
C GLY A 338 12.72 -1.16 -18.82
N ILE A 339 13.94 -1.68 -18.83
CA ILE A 339 14.56 -2.27 -20.03
C ILE A 339 13.77 -3.49 -20.51
N LEU A 340 13.38 -4.40 -19.61
CA LEU A 340 12.59 -5.58 -19.96
C LEU A 340 11.23 -5.22 -20.53
N LEU A 341 10.52 -4.26 -19.92
CA LEU A 341 9.22 -3.81 -20.40
C LEU A 341 9.31 -3.17 -21.80
N LEU A 342 10.37 -2.37 -22.06
CA LEU A 342 10.58 -1.79 -23.37
C LEU A 342 11.02 -2.83 -24.41
N ALA A 343 11.86 -3.81 -24.04
CA ALA A 343 12.29 -4.87 -24.95
C ALA A 343 11.14 -5.81 -25.35
N PHE A 344 10.19 -6.05 -24.46
CA PHE A 344 9.06 -6.95 -24.66
C PHE A 344 7.72 -6.22 -24.76
N GLN A 345 7.70 -4.93 -25.13
CA GLN A 345 6.49 -4.12 -25.17
C GLN A 345 5.39 -4.70 -26.10
N ASP A 346 5.78 -5.22 -27.27
CA ASP A 346 4.85 -5.83 -28.23
C ASP A 346 4.15 -7.07 -27.64
N PRO A 347 4.85 -8.15 -27.25
CA PRO A 347 4.20 -9.33 -26.71
C PRO A 347 3.43 -9.02 -25.42
N ILE A 348 3.90 -8.09 -24.57
CA ILE A 348 3.19 -7.72 -23.33
C ILE A 348 1.85 -7.05 -23.67
N MET A 349 1.81 -6.10 -24.59
CA MET A 349 0.56 -5.41 -24.94
C MET A 349 -0.43 -6.33 -25.66
N HIS A 350 0.05 -7.24 -26.50
CA HIS A 350 -0.79 -8.23 -27.18
C HIS A 350 -1.42 -9.27 -26.22
N LEU A 351 -0.92 -9.41 -24.98
CA LEU A 351 -1.62 -10.21 -23.96
C LEU A 351 -2.99 -9.60 -23.56
N PHE A 352 -3.16 -8.29 -23.76
CA PHE A 352 -4.37 -7.58 -23.34
C PHE A 352 -5.34 -7.32 -24.49
N THR A 353 -4.85 -7.19 -25.73
CA THR A 353 -5.68 -6.84 -26.88
C THR A 353 -4.99 -7.21 -28.18
N GLY A 354 -5.80 -7.58 -29.20
CA GLY A 354 -5.36 -7.72 -30.58
C GLY A 354 -5.56 -6.48 -31.44
N ASP A 355 -6.08 -5.38 -30.89
CA ASP A 355 -6.26 -4.11 -31.60
C ASP A 355 -4.94 -3.33 -31.64
N GLU A 356 -4.35 -3.22 -32.84
CA GLU A 356 -3.06 -2.55 -33.07
C GLU A 356 -3.06 -1.09 -32.64
N THR A 357 -4.19 -0.39 -32.72
CA THR A 357 -4.30 1.00 -32.28
C THR A 357 -4.17 1.10 -30.76
N VAL A 358 -4.82 0.20 -30.03
CA VAL A 358 -4.74 0.10 -28.57
C VAL A 358 -3.34 -0.30 -28.14
N VAL A 359 -2.71 -1.27 -28.83
CA VAL A 359 -1.32 -1.70 -28.61
C VAL A 359 -0.36 -0.51 -28.78
N ALA A 360 -0.54 0.29 -29.83
CA ALA A 360 0.29 1.46 -30.10
C ALA A 360 0.23 2.47 -28.93
N TYR A 361 -0.96 2.78 -28.40
CA TYR A 361 -1.09 3.67 -27.23
C TYR A 361 -0.44 3.08 -25.98
N GLY A 362 -0.56 1.78 -25.74
CA GLY A 362 0.11 1.12 -24.62
C GLY A 362 1.64 1.19 -24.72
N LYS A 363 2.20 1.02 -25.91
CA LYS A 363 3.65 1.17 -26.18
C LYS A 363 4.12 2.61 -25.97
N ILE A 364 3.32 3.61 -26.38
CA ILE A 364 3.62 5.02 -26.11
C ILE A 364 3.69 5.23 -24.58
N CYS A 365 2.75 4.70 -23.79
CA CYS A 365 2.81 4.77 -22.35
C CYS A 365 4.12 4.17 -21.78
N MET A 366 4.51 2.98 -22.26
CA MET A 366 5.77 2.35 -21.83
C MET A 366 6.98 3.22 -22.14
N LEU A 367 7.02 3.85 -23.33
CA LEU A 367 8.12 4.72 -23.73
C LEU A 367 8.26 5.95 -22.82
N TYR A 368 7.15 6.51 -22.35
CA TYR A 368 7.17 7.69 -21.46
C TYR A 368 7.38 7.34 -19.99
N PHE A 369 7.09 6.12 -19.54
CA PHE A 369 7.18 5.79 -18.12
C PHE A 369 8.42 4.96 -17.79
N CYS A 370 8.71 3.90 -18.57
CA CYS A 370 9.75 2.94 -18.24
C CYS A 370 11.17 3.53 -18.08
N PRO A 371 11.61 4.48 -18.92
CA PRO A 371 12.94 5.09 -18.77
C PRO A 371 13.10 5.90 -17.48
N PHE A 372 12.00 6.32 -16.84
CA PHE A 372 11.98 7.26 -15.73
C PHE A 372 11.57 6.68 -14.39
N TYR A 373 11.23 5.37 -14.30
CA TYR A 373 10.85 4.72 -13.03
C TYR A 373 11.89 4.83 -11.93
N TRP A 374 13.18 4.98 -12.27
CA TRP A 374 14.23 5.17 -11.28
C TRP A 374 14.02 6.45 -10.44
N MET A 375 13.42 7.51 -11.00
CA MET A 375 13.06 8.72 -10.25
C MET A 375 11.99 8.42 -9.21
N LEU A 376 10.97 7.63 -9.57
CA LEU A 376 9.97 7.14 -8.63
C LEU A 376 10.59 6.24 -7.56
N GLY A 377 11.57 5.41 -7.95
CA GLY A 377 12.35 4.59 -7.02
C GLY A 377 13.09 5.43 -5.98
N ILE A 378 13.74 6.52 -6.38
CA ILE A 378 14.38 7.47 -5.46
C ILE A 378 13.35 8.11 -4.54
N LEU A 379 12.24 8.61 -5.10
CA LEU A 379 11.18 9.28 -4.36
C LEU A 379 10.60 8.38 -3.27
N GLN A 380 10.20 7.15 -3.62
CA GLN A 380 9.59 6.21 -2.68
C GLN A 380 10.59 5.62 -1.68
N GLY A 381 11.82 5.34 -2.11
CA GLY A 381 12.89 4.87 -1.25
C GLY A 381 13.24 5.89 -0.15
N LEU A 382 13.44 7.16 -0.52
CA LEU A 382 13.70 8.23 0.44
C LEU A 382 12.48 8.52 1.33
N ALA A 383 11.27 8.53 0.78
CA ALA A 383 10.05 8.71 1.56
C ALA A 383 9.92 7.62 2.64
N GLY A 384 10.23 6.36 2.28
CA GLY A 384 10.24 5.23 3.23
C GLY A 384 11.30 5.40 4.34
N THR A 385 12.51 5.77 3.99
CA THR A 385 13.59 5.95 4.97
C THR A 385 13.32 7.11 5.94
N VAL A 386 12.88 8.27 5.44
CA VAL A 386 12.51 9.41 6.28
C VAL A 386 11.34 9.07 7.20
N ARG A 387 10.33 8.38 6.68
CA ARG A 387 9.19 7.90 7.49
C ARG A 387 9.63 6.99 8.62
N GLY A 388 10.61 6.11 8.40
CA GLY A 388 11.16 5.21 9.42
C GLY A 388 11.73 5.94 10.64
N THR A 389 12.21 7.17 10.52
CA THR A 389 12.63 8.00 11.65
C THR A 389 11.45 8.65 12.42
N GLY A 390 10.21 8.41 11.99
CA GLY A 390 9.01 9.02 12.59
C GLY A 390 8.63 10.36 11.96
N LYS A 391 9.36 10.86 10.98
CA LYS A 391 9.09 12.14 10.29
C LYS A 391 8.30 11.90 9.00
N SER A 392 6.97 11.71 9.11
CA SER A 392 6.09 11.43 7.96
C SER A 392 5.56 12.69 7.24
N VAL A 393 5.58 13.84 7.91
CA VAL A 393 5.07 15.09 7.34
C VAL A 393 5.88 15.56 6.12
N PRO A 394 7.23 15.56 6.14
CA PRO A 394 8.00 15.98 4.97
C PRO A 394 7.76 15.12 3.72
N PRO A 395 7.81 13.76 3.78
CA PRO A 395 7.44 12.93 2.62
C PRO A 395 6.01 13.20 2.12
N MET A 396 5.04 13.36 3.03
CA MET A 396 3.67 13.72 2.66
C MET A 396 3.65 15.06 1.89
N GLY A 397 4.31 16.08 2.41
CA GLY A 397 4.36 17.40 1.78
C GLY A 397 5.00 17.36 0.38
N VAL A 398 6.12 16.65 0.22
CA VAL A 398 6.76 16.47 -1.09
C VAL A 398 5.85 15.74 -2.07
N LEU A 399 5.20 14.65 -1.66
CA LEU A 399 4.31 13.90 -2.53
C LEU A 399 3.03 14.69 -2.87
N LEU A 400 2.49 15.47 -1.93
CA LEU A 400 1.38 16.39 -2.20
C LEU A 400 1.76 17.43 -3.23
N ILE A 401 2.92 18.07 -3.09
CA ILE A 401 3.41 19.08 -4.03
C ILE A 401 3.67 18.45 -5.41
N SER A 402 4.42 17.35 -5.47
CA SER A 402 4.88 16.78 -6.75
C SER A 402 3.80 15.97 -7.47
N LEU A 403 3.05 15.12 -6.75
CA LEU A 403 2.09 14.20 -7.38
C LEU A 403 0.65 14.73 -7.41
N CYS A 404 0.34 15.82 -6.72
CA CYS A 404 -0.99 16.42 -6.77
C CYS A 404 -0.95 17.86 -7.31
N LEU A 405 -0.41 18.80 -6.56
CA LEU A 405 -0.44 20.21 -6.94
C LEU A 405 0.28 20.47 -8.28
N PHE A 406 1.45 19.87 -8.46
CA PHE A 406 2.18 19.98 -9.72
C PHE A 406 1.40 19.35 -10.90
N ARG A 407 0.77 18.19 -10.72
CA ARG A 407 -0.02 17.57 -11.79
C ARG A 407 -1.25 18.39 -12.15
N ILE A 408 -1.94 18.99 -11.17
CA ILE A 408 -3.05 19.90 -11.42
C ILE A 408 -2.55 21.11 -12.23
N ALA A 409 -1.45 21.73 -11.80
CA ALA A 409 -0.88 22.86 -12.52
C ALA A 409 -0.45 22.48 -13.95
N TRP A 410 0.17 21.29 -14.12
CA TRP A 410 0.54 20.78 -15.44
C TRP A 410 -0.68 20.60 -16.35
N ILE A 411 -1.74 19.97 -15.87
CA ILE A 411 -2.98 19.75 -16.64
C ILE A 411 -3.62 21.09 -17.05
N GLN A 412 -3.57 22.10 -16.19
CA GLN A 412 -4.17 23.41 -16.48
C GLN A 412 -3.34 24.27 -17.42
N PHE A 413 -2.01 24.30 -17.25
CA PHE A 413 -1.15 25.28 -17.91
C PHE A 413 -0.23 24.69 -18.98
N ALA A 414 0.29 23.48 -18.77
CA ALA A 414 1.23 22.85 -19.70
C ALA A 414 0.53 21.96 -20.72
N LEU A 415 -0.47 21.17 -20.31
CA LEU A 415 -1.17 20.24 -21.20
C LEU A 415 -1.76 20.92 -22.44
N PRO A 416 -2.35 22.14 -22.40
CA PRO A 416 -2.85 22.81 -23.59
C PRO A 416 -1.80 23.15 -24.65
N LEU A 417 -0.50 23.09 -24.31
CA LEU A 417 0.60 23.33 -25.24
C LEU A 417 0.95 22.09 -26.08
N PHE A 418 0.39 20.92 -25.76
CA PHE A 418 0.63 19.67 -26.45
C PHE A 418 -0.58 19.28 -27.29
N ALA A 419 -0.34 18.83 -28.53
CA ALA A 419 -1.40 18.41 -29.43
C ALA A 419 -1.85 16.94 -29.21
N GLY A 420 -1.02 16.10 -28.62
CA GLY A 420 -1.23 14.67 -28.43
C GLY A 420 -1.29 14.21 -26.97
N ILE A 421 -1.51 12.91 -26.79
CA ILE A 421 -1.58 12.25 -25.46
C ILE A 421 -0.24 12.37 -24.70
N GLU A 422 0.85 12.62 -25.40
CA GLU A 422 2.21 12.76 -24.85
C GLU A 422 2.24 13.82 -23.74
N GLY A 423 1.48 14.89 -23.89
CA GLY A 423 1.36 15.94 -22.88
C GLY A 423 0.81 15.43 -21.54
N VAL A 424 -0.14 14.49 -21.58
CA VAL A 424 -0.67 13.84 -20.37
C VAL A 424 0.33 12.84 -19.82
N LEU A 425 0.98 12.04 -20.67
CA LEU A 425 1.93 11.01 -20.22
C LEU A 425 3.18 11.62 -19.60
N LEU A 426 3.67 12.75 -20.10
CA LEU A 426 4.82 13.49 -19.56
C LEU A 426 4.59 13.96 -18.11
N VAL A 427 3.36 14.14 -17.66
CA VAL A 427 3.10 14.56 -16.28
C VAL A 427 3.66 13.58 -15.26
N TYR A 428 3.72 12.28 -15.59
CA TYR A 428 4.25 11.26 -14.69
C TYR A 428 5.76 11.42 -14.45
N PRO A 429 6.63 11.30 -15.46
CA PRO A 429 8.08 11.42 -15.25
C PRO A 429 8.48 12.79 -14.70
N VAL A 430 7.85 13.88 -15.14
CA VAL A 430 8.18 15.22 -14.64
C VAL A 430 7.78 15.35 -13.16
N SER A 431 6.60 14.87 -12.77
CA SER A 431 6.17 14.88 -11.36
C SER A 431 7.07 14.00 -10.48
N TRP A 432 7.55 12.87 -11.00
CA TRP A 432 8.52 12.01 -10.29
C TRP A 432 9.86 12.70 -10.14
N ALA A 433 10.34 13.40 -11.18
CA ALA A 433 11.57 14.18 -11.12
C ALA A 433 11.48 15.28 -10.06
N VAL A 434 10.41 16.08 -10.07
CA VAL A 434 10.16 17.12 -9.07
C VAL A 434 10.16 16.53 -7.66
N GLY A 435 9.43 15.42 -7.46
CA GLY A 435 9.37 14.74 -6.17
C GLY A 435 10.72 14.18 -5.72
N ALA A 436 11.46 13.53 -6.63
CA ALA A 436 12.79 12.99 -6.35
C ALA A 436 13.77 14.10 -5.95
N VAL A 437 13.80 15.21 -6.69
CA VAL A 437 14.67 16.37 -6.38
C VAL A 437 14.32 16.95 -5.01
N LEU A 438 13.04 17.19 -4.73
CA LEU A 438 12.61 17.73 -3.42
C LEU A 438 12.96 16.78 -2.27
N MET A 439 12.77 15.47 -2.44
CA MET A 439 13.15 14.49 -1.42
C MET A 439 14.66 14.41 -1.21
N VAL A 440 15.46 14.44 -2.28
CA VAL A 440 16.93 14.47 -2.19
C VAL A 440 17.41 15.72 -1.47
N LEU A 441 16.88 16.90 -1.82
CA LEU A 441 17.22 18.16 -1.15
C LEU A 441 16.85 18.14 0.34
N TYR A 442 15.69 17.59 0.68
CA TYR A 442 15.30 17.42 2.08
C TYR A 442 16.22 16.43 2.83
N ALA A 443 16.52 15.29 2.21
CA ALA A 443 17.37 14.25 2.80
C ALA A 443 18.81 14.76 2.97
N TRP A 444 19.32 15.54 2.03
CA TRP A 444 20.68 16.11 2.09
C TRP A 444 20.88 17.08 3.26
N LYS A 445 19.89 17.91 3.57
CA LYS A 445 19.92 18.81 4.73
C LYS A 445 20.01 18.07 6.10
N GLY A 446 19.82 16.78 6.13
CA GLY A 446 20.25 15.85 7.20
C GLY A 446 19.55 15.92 8.55
N LYS A 447 18.68 16.90 8.79
CA LYS A 447 18.00 17.09 10.09
C LYS A 447 17.01 15.97 10.47
N TRP A 448 16.65 15.09 9.51
CA TRP A 448 15.70 14.00 9.75
C TRP A 448 16.31 12.83 10.53
N MET A 449 17.64 12.71 10.59
CA MET A 449 18.39 11.67 11.33
C MET A 449 18.72 12.07 12.77
N GLN A 450 18.33 13.25 13.22
CA GLN A 450 18.57 13.67 14.61
C GLN A 450 17.67 12.89 15.56
N LEU A 451 18.28 12.22 16.52
CA LEU A 451 17.56 11.52 17.59
C LEU A 451 16.79 12.54 18.44
N PRO A 452 15.53 12.24 18.83
CA PRO A 452 14.83 13.04 19.83
C PRO A 452 15.57 12.99 21.17
N GLU A 453 15.61 14.08 21.91
CA GLU A 453 16.24 14.18 23.25
C GLU A 453 15.73 13.12 24.26
N ALA A 454 14.56 12.54 24.03
CA ALA A 454 13.98 11.47 24.87
C ALA A 454 14.51 10.05 24.57
N ILE A 455 15.40 9.89 23.58
CA ILE A 455 16.03 8.61 23.22
C ILE A 455 17.57 8.70 23.38
N SER A 456 18.10 9.90 23.62
CA SER A 456 19.49 10.14 24.03
C SER A 456 19.63 10.04 25.54
#